data_2c1be0543b83338b3bcad6335c24dbff
#
_entry.id   2c1be0543b83338b3bcad6335c24dbff
#
_cell.length_a   1.000
_cell.length_b   1.000
_cell.length_c   1.000
_cell.angle_alpha   90.00
_cell.angle_beta   90.00
_cell.angle_gamma   90.00
#
_symmetry.space_group_name_H-M   'P 1'
#
loop_
_entity.id
_entity.type
_entity.pdbx_description
1 polymer ?
#
loop_
_entity_poly.entity_id
_entity_poly.type
_entity_poly.pdbx_seq_one_letter_code
_entity_poly.pdbx_strand_id
1 'polypeptide(L)'
;TAKQHASRAVRSFGIAIVVTVGVVAAILLAIALDDGGADLSYKTLDYDVQVQSNGDLKITQHIDMKLADRSDDDGDHPWKQLYQQYTLKESNLANITDISVRNATTGETYQQGDIAIPSSYSTDEWNREHAGQWYIPDVSQGDSNPQPFDPAKDGLVADNADDRSKKIEIGWNIPATTSASSLKFDVTMTMQGVTTAYQDVATFQWEPLGVSNQIPIGKVT
;
A
#
# COMPACT_ATOMS: atom_id res chain seq x y z
N THR A 1 28.84 -31.81 -32.39
CA THR A 1 29.45 -31.71 -31.05
C THR A 1 29.23 -30.34 -30.39
N ALA A 2 28.00 -29.87 -30.30
CA ALA A 2 27.65 -28.57 -29.71
C ALA A 2 26.39 -28.69 -28.81
N LYS A 3 26.25 -29.76 -28.02
CA LYS A 3 25.08 -29.99 -27.19
C LYS A 3 25.40 -30.33 -25.72
N GLN A 4 26.59 -30.03 -25.20
CA GLN A 4 26.97 -30.41 -23.84
C GLN A 4 27.39 -29.26 -22.92
N HIS A 5 27.18 -27.99 -23.24
CA HIS A 5 27.58 -26.87 -22.36
C HIS A 5 26.44 -26.09 -21.76
N ALA A 6 25.18 -26.50 -21.95
CA ALA A 6 24.03 -25.74 -21.43
C ALA A 6 23.50 -26.18 -20.05
N SER A 7 24.16 -27.12 -19.35
CA SER A 7 23.59 -27.67 -18.10
C SER A 7 24.44 -27.47 -16.83
N ARG A 8 25.39 -26.53 -16.83
CA ARG A 8 26.23 -26.27 -15.63
C ARG A 8 26.26 -24.85 -15.09
N ALA A 9 25.41 -23.95 -15.58
CA ALA A 9 25.38 -22.56 -15.13
C ALA A 9 24.31 -22.26 -14.06
N VAL A 10 23.71 -23.26 -13.42
CA VAL A 10 22.64 -23.07 -12.43
C VAL A 10 23.13 -23.34 -10.99
N ARG A 11 24.40 -23.13 -10.71
CA ARG A 11 24.88 -23.27 -9.32
C ARG A 11 25.82 -22.12 -8.97
N SER A 12 25.28 -21.14 -8.32
CA SER A 12 25.87 -20.11 -7.48
C SER A 12 25.31 -18.72 -7.82
N PHE A 13 24.02 -18.51 -7.63
CA PHE A 13 23.49 -17.16 -7.47
C PHE A 13 23.74 -16.74 -6.02
N GLY A 14 24.88 -16.14 -5.77
CA GLY A 14 25.05 -15.26 -4.64
C GLY A 14 24.27 -13.97 -4.98
N ILE A 15 23.07 -13.80 -4.43
CA ILE A 15 22.30 -12.58 -4.59
C ILE A 15 23.03 -11.48 -3.83
N ALA A 16 23.80 -10.64 -4.52
CA ALA A 16 24.25 -9.37 -3.97
C ALA A 16 23.07 -8.40 -4.08
N ILE A 17 22.34 -8.21 -2.99
CA ILE A 17 21.28 -7.22 -2.92
C ILE A 17 21.93 -5.85 -2.77
N VAL A 18 21.96 -5.07 -3.85
CA VAL A 18 22.30 -3.65 -3.81
C VAL A 18 20.99 -2.87 -3.76
N VAL A 19 20.62 -2.38 -2.59
CA VAL A 19 19.45 -1.52 -2.41
C VAL A 19 19.81 -0.10 -2.85
N THR A 20 19.25 0.36 -3.96
CA THR A 20 19.32 1.74 -4.42
C THR A 20 17.92 2.29 -4.71
N VAL A 21 17.61 3.39 -4.12
CA VAL A 21 16.38 4.13 -3.85
C VAL A 21 15.47 4.47 -5.05
N GLY A 22 14.16 4.24 -4.97
CA GLY A 22 13.18 4.90 -5.84
C GLY A 22 11.78 4.34 -6.07
N VAL A 23 11.10 3.80 -5.09
CA VAL A 23 9.63 3.73 -5.15
C VAL A 23 9.05 4.70 -4.13
N VAL A 24 8.38 5.75 -4.60
CA VAL A 24 7.66 6.66 -3.74
C VAL A 24 6.30 6.05 -3.43
N ALA A 25 6.21 5.27 -2.37
CA ALA A 25 4.93 5.03 -1.72
C ALA A 25 4.61 6.29 -0.91
N ALA A 26 3.88 7.23 -1.51
CA ALA A 26 3.41 8.39 -0.79
C ALA A 26 2.20 7.97 0.04
N ILE A 27 2.38 7.83 1.35
CA ILE A 27 1.25 7.77 2.27
C ILE A 27 0.77 9.20 2.45
N LEU A 28 -0.21 9.61 1.65
CA LEU A 28 -0.89 10.88 1.79
C LEU A 28 -2.20 10.62 2.56
N LEU A 29 -2.17 10.77 3.87
CA LEU A 29 -3.37 11.12 4.60
C LEU A 29 -3.49 12.65 4.59
N ALA A 30 -4.60 13.19 4.14
CA ALA A 30 -4.89 14.59 4.34
C ALA A 30 -5.08 14.83 5.85
N ILE A 31 -4.06 15.40 6.48
CA ILE A 31 -4.12 15.81 7.88
C ILE A 31 -4.34 17.31 7.88
N ALA A 32 -5.47 17.73 8.44
CA ALA A 32 -5.58 19.09 8.93
C ALA A 32 -4.63 19.22 10.13
N LEU A 33 -3.56 19.98 9.97
CA LEU A 33 -2.65 20.32 11.06
C LEU A 33 -3.36 21.37 11.91
N ASP A 34 -3.94 20.95 13.00
CA ASP A 34 -4.27 21.85 14.11
C ASP A 34 -3.15 21.75 15.17
N ASP A 35 -2.96 22.79 15.96
CA ASP A 35 -1.82 23.03 16.89
C ASP A 35 -1.61 21.97 18.01
N GLY A 36 -2.23 20.79 17.92
CA GLY A 36 -2.27 19.74 18.94
C GLY A 36 -1.51 18.44 18.67
N GLY A 37 -0.87 18.28 17.51
CA GLY A 37 -0.23 17.02 17.10
C GLY A 37 -0.97 16.33 15.95
N ALA A 38 -0.35 15.31 15.34
CA ALA A 38 -0.96 14.60 14.22
C ALA A 38 -2.17 13.76 14.68
N ASP A 39 -3.29 13.89 14.00
CA ASP A 39 -4.52 13.13 14.25
C ASP A 39 -4.31 11.62 14.06
N LEU A 40 -3.38 11.24 13.19
CA LEU A 40 -2.99 9.86 12.94
C LEU A 40 -1.48 9.70 13.12
N SER A 41 -1.08 8.61 13.75
CA SER A 41 0.33 8.22 13.85
C SER A 41 0.49 6.71 13.81
N TYR A 42 1.59 6.24 13.22
CA TYR A 42 2.01 4.84 13.33
C TYR A 42 2.79 4.65 14.64
N LYS A 43 2.35 3.72 15.46
CA LYS A 43 3.12 3.24 16.61
C LYS A 43 4.25 2.33 16.13
N THR A 44 3.90 1.37 15.26
CA THR A 44 4.84 0.52 14.54
C THR A 44 4.39 0.33 13.11
N LEU A 45 5.36 0.16 12.23
CA LEU A 45 5.19 -0.20 10.83
C LEU A 45 6.29 -1.20 10.47
N ASP A 46 5.94 -2.47 10.52
CA ASP A 46 6.86 -3.57 10.28
C ASP A 46 6.56 -4.21 8.92
N TYR A 47 7.59 -4.68 8.22
CA TYR A 47 7.48 -5.23 6.88
C TYR A 47 8.05 -6.64 6.80
N ASP A 48 7.26 -7.60 6.35
CA ASP A 48 7.72 -8.87 5.86
C ASP A 48 7.81 -8.83 4.34
N VAL A 49 9.01 -9.00 3.78
CA VAL A 49 9.26 -8.91 2.35
C VAL A 49 9.87 -10.20 1.83
N GLN A 50 9.23 -10.77 0.79
CA GLN A 50 9.69 -11.98 0.13
C GLN A 50 9.90 -11.71 -1.37
N VAL A 51 11.13 -11.90 -1.85
CA VAL A 51 11.44 -11.85 -3.27
C VAL A 51 10.99 -13.15 -3.92
N GLN A 52 10.10 -13.07 -4.90
CA GLN A 52 9.57 -14.20 -5.64
C GLN A 52 10.54 -14.63 -6.76
N SER A 53 10.40 -15.86 -7.24
CA SER A 53 11.27 -16.39 -8.30
C SER A 53 11.16 -15.66 -9.64
N ASN A 54 10.04 -14.96 -9.87
CA ASN A 54 9.80 -14.12 -11.04
C ASN A 54 10.26 -12.67 -10.86
N GLY A 55 10.85 -12.33 -9.70
CA GLY A 55 11.31 -10.99 -9.37
C GLY A 55 10.27 -10.09 -8.70
N ASP A 56 9.03 -10.53 -8.53
CA ASP A 56 8.02 -9.77 -7.78
C ASP A 56 8.34 -9.76 -6.29
N LEU A 57 7.86 -8.75 -5.58
CA LEU A 57 7.95 -8.69 -4.11
C LEU A 57 6.58 -8.97 -3.49
N LYS A 58 6.48 -10.05 -2.72
CA LYS A 58 5.35 -10.22 -1.82
C LYS A 58 5.64 -9.51 -0.51
N ILE A 59 4.79 -8.57 -0.14
CA ILE A 59 4.97 -7.71 1.03
C ILE A 59 3.78 -7.88 1.95
N THR A 60 4.05 -8.03 3.24
CA THR A 60 3.05 -7.85 4.29
C THR A 60 3.49 -6.71 5.19
N GLN A 61 2.64 -5.70 5.32
CA GLN A 61 2.81 -4.60 6.25
C GLN A 61 2.04 -4.92 7.52
N HIS A 62 2.71 -4.94 8.66
CA HIS A 62 2.10 -5.04 9.98
C HIS A 62 2.01 -3.65 10.58
N ILE A 63 0.82 -3.10 10.58
CA ILE A 63 0.54 -1.72 10.96
C ILE A 63 -0.06 -1.71 12.37
N ASP A 64 0.49 -0.92 13.30
CA ASP A 64 -0.17 -0.50 14.55
C ASP A 64 -0.25 1.02 14.54
N MET A 65 -1.46 1.56 14.52
CA MET A 65 -1.68 3.00 14.44
C MET A 65 -2.52 3.51 15.61
N LYS A 66 -2.31 4.79 15.91
CA LYS A 66 -3.12 5.57 16.83
C LYS A 66 -3.95 6.56 16.03
N LEU A 67 -5.22 6.68 16.37
CA LEU A 67 -6.16 7.67 15.84
C LEU A 67 -6.55 8.60 16.98
N ALA A 68 -6.37 9.90 16.82
CA ALA A 68 -6.84 10.90 17.78
C ALA A 68 -8.35 11.14 17.64
N ASP A 69 -8.95 11.67 18.67
CA ASP A 69 -10.32 12.18 18.63
C ASP A 69 -10.33 13.47 17.78
N ARG A 70 -11.27 13.54 16.85
CA ARG A 70 -11.47 14.70 15.96
C ARG A 70 -12.80 15.40 16.22
N SER A 71 -13.46 15.10 17.35
CA SER A 71 -14.68 15.78 17.74
C SER A 71 -14.42 17.25 18.02
N ASP A 72 -15.34 18.11 17.63
CA ASP A 72 -15.30 19.56 17.83
C ASP A 72 -16.68 20.10 18.24
N ASP A 73 -16.84 21.42 18.22
CA ASP A 73 -18.11 22.09 18.59
C ASP A 73 -19.26 21.74 17.63
N ASP A 74 -18.95 21.30 16.40
CA ASP A 74 -19.94 20.92 15.39
C ASP A 74 -20.34 19.44 15.51
N GLY A 75 -19.64 18.64 16.34
CA GLY A 75 -19.96 17.25 16.66
C GLY A 75 -18.82 16.26 16.50
N ASP A 76 -19.19 14.98 16.45
CA ASP A 76 -18.25 13.88 16.29
C ASP A 76 -17.86 13.70 14.82
N HIS A 77 -16.54 13.63 14.54
CA HIS A 77 -15.96 13.35 13.22
C HIS A 77 -15.24 11.99 13.22
N PRO A 78 -15.96 10.85 13.26
CA PRO A 78 -15.34 9.55 13.41
C PRO A 78 -14.48 9.18 12.20
N TRP A 79 -13.40 8.48 12.46
CA TRP A 79 -12.62 7.80 11.46
C TRP A 79 -13.47 6.68 10.85
N LYS A 80 -13.56 6.65 9.54
CA LYS A 80 -14.33 5.65 8.79
C LYS A 80 -13.46 4.93 7.76
N GLN A 81 -12.40 5.59 7.27
CA GLN A 81 -11.61 5.12 6.15
C GLN A 81 -10.14 5.42 6.38
N LEU A 82 -9.28 4.47 6.01
CA LEU A 82 -7.83 4.58 6.02
C LEU A 82 -7.32 4.16 4.65
N TYR A 83 -6.19 4.73 4.19
CA TYR A 83 -5.65 4.40 2.89
C TYR A 83 -4.13 4.65 2.78
N GLN A 84 -3.54 4.03 1.77
CA GLN A 84 -2.17 4.25 1.31
C GLN A 84 -2.18 4.48 -0.19
N GLN A 85 -1.39 5.43 -0.67
CA GLN A 85 -1.28 5.75 -2.10
C GLN A 85 0.05 5.28 -2.66
N TYR A 86 0.02 4.77 -3.89
CA TYR A 86 1.17 4.24 -4.60
C TYR A 86 1.23 4.86 -6.00
N THR A 87 2.45 5.21 -6.43
CA THR A 87 2.68 5.62 -7.81
C THR A 87 3.19 4.42 -8.60
N LEU A 88 2.38 3.92 -9.52
CA LEU A 88 2.80 2.94 -10.50
C LEU A 88 3.63 3.63 -11.58
N LYS A 89 4.73 3.01 -11.99
CA LYS A 89 5.59 3.42 -13.12
C LYS A 89 6.02 2.20 -13.90
N GLU A 90 5.98 2.26 -15.22
CA GLU A 90 6.38 1.15 -16.07
C GLU A 90 7.84 0.73 -15.86
N SER A 91 8.72 1.68 -15.55
CA SER A 91 10.15 1.42 -15.30
C SER A 91 10.47 0.93 -13.88
N ASN A 92 9.47 0.78 -13.00
CA ASN A 92 9.69 0.40 -11.62
C ASN A 92 8.50 -0.40 -11.06
N LEU A 93 7.71 0.15 -10.13
CA LEU A 93 6.49 -0.51 -9.65
C LEU A 93 5.42 -0.46 -10.74
N ALA A 94 5.34 -1.51 -11.55
CA ALA A 94 4.42 -1.55 -12.69
C ALA A 94 2.98 -1.90 -12.27
N ASN A 95 2.82 -2.71 -11.22
CA ASN A 95 1.49 -3.13 -10.76
C ASN A 95 1.52 -3.57 -9.29
N ILE A 96 0.34 -3.60 -8.67
CA ILE A 96 0.13 -4.20 -7.34
C ILE A 96 -1.04 -5.17 -7.46
N THR A 97 -0.83 -6.43 -7.06
CA THR A 97 -1.82 -7.51 -7.12
C THR A 97 -1.92 -8.24 -5.78
N ASP A 98 -2.78 -9.26 -5.70
CA ASP A 98 -2.94 -10.14 -4.53
C ASP A 98 -3.15 -9.39 -3.22
N ILE A 99 -3.94 -8.31 -3.29
CA ILE A 99 -4.19 -7.44 -2.16
C ILE A 99 -5.10 -8.14 -1.16
N SER A 100 -4.70 -8.10 0.10
CA SER A 100 -5.50 -8.58 1.22
C SER A 100 -5.33 -7.63 2.40
N VAL A 101 -6.43 -7.25 3.02
CA VAL A 101 -6.44 -6.43 4.23
C VAL A 101 -7.10 -7.23 5.35
N ARG A 102 -6.39 -7.36 6.46
CA ARG A 102 -6.87 -8.05 7.65
C ARG A 102 -6.79 -7.10 8.85
N ASN A 103 -7.88 -6.96 9.56
CA ASN A 103 -7.88 -6.30 10.86
C ASN A 103 -7.22 -7.25 11.87
N ALA A 104 -5.96 -6.99 12.22
CA ALA A 104 -5.21 -7.83 13.15
C ALA A 104 -5.66 -7.66 14.62
N THR A 105 -6.45 -6.63 14.92
CA THR A 105 -7.07 -6.44 16.23
C THR A 105 -8.23 -7.41 16.46
N THR A 106 -9.09 -7.59 15.43
CA THR A 106 -10.28 -8.46 15.49
C THR A 106 -10.05 -9.83 14.88
N GLY A 107 -9.06 -9.98 14.01
CA GLY A 107 -8.81 -11.18 13.22
C GLY A 107 -9.62 -11.26 11.92
N GLU A 108 -10.44 -10.27 11.62
CA GLU A 108 -11.31 -10.23 10.44
C GLU A 108 -10.53 -9.92 9.17
N THR A 109 -10.77 -10.70 8.10
CA THR A 109 -10.27 -10.39 6.76
C THR A 109 -11.34 -9.61 6.00
N TYR A 110 -10.96 -8.44 5.50
CA TYR A 110 -11.83 -7.54 4.77
C TYR A 110 -12.09 -8.06 3.35
N GLN A 111 -13.29 -7.83 2.85
CA GLN A 111 -13.67 -8.20 1.48
C GLN A 111 -13.41 -7.02 0.54
N GLN A 112 -13.10 -7.30 -0.73
CA GLN A 112 -13.04 -6.24 -1.72
C GLN A 112 -14.43 -5.67 -1.96
N GLY A 113 -14.53 -4.35 -1.92
CA GLY A 113 -15.75 -3.59 -2.18
C GLY A 113 -15.48 -2.40 -3.10
N ASP A 114 -16.50 -1.61 -3.33
CA ASP A 114 -16.42 -0.38 -4.08
C ASP A 114 -15.94 0.77 -3.18
N ILE A 115 -15.40 1.83 -3.81
CA ILE A 115 -15.07 3.06 -3.09
C ILE A 115 -16.36 3.73 -2.60
N ALA A 116 -16.37 4.12 -1.33
CA ALA A 116 -17.48 4.85 -0.73
C ALA A 116 -16.97 6.20 -0.20
N ILE A 117 -17.83 7.23 -0.28
CA ILE A 117 -17.53 8.56 0.26
C ILE A 117 -18.03 8.60 1.73
N PRO A 118 -17.12 8.63 2.73
CA PRO A 118 -17.51 8.49 4.14
C PRO A 118 -18.53 9.50 4.64
N SER A 119 -18.48 10.74 4.13
CA SER A 119 -19.40 11.82 4.51
C SER A 119 -20.83 11.64 3.98
N SER A 120 -21.05 10.75 3.03
CA SER A 120 -22.37 10.48 2.45
C SER A 120 -23.23 9.55 3.30
N TYR A 121 -22.68 8.95 4.36
CA TYR A 121 -23.33 7.93 5.17
C TYR A 121 -23.33 8.32 6.65
N SER A 122 -24.43 8.06 7.34
CA SER A 122 -24.44 8.06 8.80
C SER A 122 -23.47 7.00 9.36
N THR A 123 -23.18 7.06 10.65
CA THR A 123 -22.34 6.06 11.34
C THR A 123 -22.93 4.65 11.23
N ASP A 124 -24.24 4.51 11.43
CA ASP A 124 -24.92 3.21 11.41
C ASP A 124 -24.97 2.61 10.00
N GLU A 125 -25.24 3.43 8.98
CA GLU A 125 -25.20 3.00 7.58
C GLU A 125 -23.81 2.58 7.16
N TRP A 126 -22.79 3.38 7.52
CA TRP A 126 -21.41 3.06 7.25
C TRP A 126 -20.98 1.72 7.84
N ASN A 127 -21.27 1.52 9.12
CA ASN A 127 -20.91 0.29 9.84
C ASN A 127 -21.61 -0.95 9.27
N ARG A 128 -22.82 -0.80 8.73
CA ARG A 128 -23.60 -1.91 8.17
C ARG A 128 -23.20 -2.23 6.73
N GLU A 129 -22.87 -1.23 5.91
CA GLU A 129 -22.78 -1.37 4.45
C GLU A 129 -21.33 -1.33 3.94
N HIS A 130 -20.43 -0.65 4.63
CA HIS A 130 -19.09 -0.38 4.11
C HIS A 130 -17.97 -0.86 5.03
N ALA A 131 -18.13 -0.88 6.34
CA ALA A 131 -17.08 -1.35 7.24
C ALA A 131 -16.71 -2.82 6.95
N GLY A 132 -15.42 -3.14 7.07
CA GLY A 132 -14.91 -4.48 6.75
C GLY A 132 -14.66 -4.72 5.25
N GLN A 133 -14.61 -3.67 4.45
CA GLN A 133 -14.26 -3.73 3.02
C GLN A 133 -12.96 -2.99 2.75
N TRP A 134 -12.20 -3.47 1.75
CA TRP A 134 -11.08 -2.75 1.15
C TRP A 134 -11.37 -2.43 -0.32
N TYR A 135 -10.72 -1.43 -0.87
CA TYR A 135 -10.94 -0.96 -2.23
C TYR A 135 -9.64 -0.48 -2.87
N ILE A 136 -9.61 -0.39 -4.21
CA ILE A 136 -8.48 0.11 -4.99
C ILE A 136 -8.98 0.92 -6.20
N PRO A 137 -8.87 2.25 -6.20
CA PRO A 137 -9.10 3.11 -7.35
C PRO A 137 -7.82 3.63 -7.98
N ASP A 138 -7.92 4.09 -9.23
CA ASP A 138 -6.99 5.01 -9.86
C ASP A 138 -7.35 6.46 -9.44
N VAL A 139 -6.44 7.13 -8.76
CA VAL A 139 -6.58 8.52 -8.28
C VAL A 139 -5.67 9.49 -9.05
N SER A 140 -5.22 9.12 -10.24
CA SER A 140 -4.35 9.95 -11.08
C SER A 140 -4.98 11.29 -11.47
N GLN A 141 -6.32 11.34 -11.51
CA GLN A 141 -7.09 12.56 -11.82
C GLN A 141 -7.43 13.39 -10.58
N GLY A 142 -6.92 13.03 -9.43
CA GLY A 142 -7.17 13.65 -8.12
C GLY A 142 -8.04 12.79 -7.21
N ASP A 143 -7.82 12.94 -5.92
CA ASP A 143 -8.46 12.13 -4.88
C ASP A 143 -10.00 12.33 -4.81
N SER A 144 -10.50 13.47 -5.34
CA SER A 144 -11.94 13.77 -5.45
C SER A 144 -12.62 13.15 -6.68
N ASN A 145 -11.85 12.54 -7.59
CA ASN A 145 -12.37 11.91 -8.81
C ASN A 145 -11.76 10.53 -9.04
N PRO A 146 -11.92 9.60 -8.07
CA PRO A 146 -11.38 8.25 -8.20
C PRO A 146 -12.03 7.50 -9.35
N GLN A 147 -11.23 6.79 -10.14
CA GLN A 147 -11.68 5.96 -11.25
C GLN A 147 -11.55 4.48 -10.88
N PRO A 148 -12.41 3.59 -11.41
CA PRO A 148 -12.23 2.15 -11.21
C PRO A 148 -10.84 1.70 -11.64
N PHE A 149 -10.22 0.80 -10.88
CA PHE A 149 -8.94 0.18 -11.19
C PHE A 149 -9.03 -1.33 -10.96
N ASP A 150 -8.73 -2.10 -12.01
CA ASP A 150 -8.61 -3.55 -11.94
C ASP A 150 -7.13 -3.94 -12.15
N PRO A 151 -6.41 -4.39 -11.12
CA PRO A 151 -5.01 -4.78 -11.26
C PRO A 151 -4.73 -5.76 -12.40
N ALA A 152 -5.70 -6.63 -12.73
CA ALA A 152 -5.54 -7.60 -13.81
C ALA A 152 -5.62 -6.99 -15.22
N LYS A 153 -6.16 -5.78 -15.36
CA LYS A 153 -6.40 -5.11 -16.65
C LYS A 153 -5.68 -3.77 -16.78
N ASP A 154 -5.61 -3.02 -15.68
CA ASP A 154 -5.23 -1.62 -15.68
C ASP A 154 -3.80 -1.37 -15.16
N GLY A 155 -3.13 -2.43 -14.67
CA GLY A 155 -1.72 -2.40 -14.29
C GLY A 155 -0.85 -2.01 -15.48
N LEU A 156 0.28 -1.35 -15.20
CA LEU A 156 1.27 -1.02 -16.21
C LEU A 156 2.11 -2.26 -16.53
N VAL A 157 2.68 -2.28 -17.75
CA VAL A 157 3.60 -3.36 -18.16
C VAL A 157 5.02 -2.92 -17.82
N ALA A 158 5.73 -3.74 -17.07
CA ALA A 158 7.13 -3.48 -16.71
C ALA A 158 8.00 -3.41 -17.98
N ASP A 159 9.06 -2.61 -17.92
CA ASP A 159 10.06 -2.44 -18.99
C ASP A 159 9.53 -1.84 -20.30
N ASN A 160 8.40 -1.15 -20.25
CA ASN A 160 7.93 -0.40 -21.41
C ASN A 160 8.69 0.94 -21.54
N ALA A 161 9.02 1.35 -22.77
CA ALA A 161 9.74 2.59 -23.05
C ALA A 161 8.93 3.87 -22.79
N ASP A 162 7.62 3.72 -22.65
CA ASP A 162 6.71 4.85 -22.45
C ASP A 162 6.59 5.21 -20.97
N ASP A 163 7.38 5.97 -20.38
CA ASP A 163 7.43 6.36 -18.94
C ASP A 163 6.06 6.80 -18.35
N ARG A 164 5.01 6.00 -18.59
CA ARG A 164 3.67 6.21 -18.06
C ARG A 164 3.64 5.97 -16.57
N SER A 165 2.81 6.73 -15.89
CA SER A 165 2.58 6.55 -14.47
C SER A 165 1.09 6.63 -14.14
N LYS A 166 0.69 5.94 -13.08
CA LYS A 166 -0.63 6.03 -12.46
C LYS A 166 -0.48 6.20 -10.97
N LYS A 167 -1.40 6.90 -10.35
CA LYS A 167 -1.50 6.99 -8.90
C LYS A 167 -2.70 6.16 -8.46
N ILE A 168 -2.46 5.11 -7.69
CA ILE A 168 -3.51 4.26 -7.14
C ILE A 168 -3.59 4.42 -5.62
N GLU A 169 -4.73 4.07 -5.07
CA GLU A 169 -4.96 4.05 -3.63
C GLU A 169 -5.39 2.65 -3.21
N ILE A 170 -4.82 2.12 -2.13
CA ILE A 170 -5.33 0.95 -1.44
C ILE A 170 -5.93 1.46 -0.14
N GLY A 171 -7.25 1.41 -0.06
CA GLY A 171 -7.98 1.89 1.11
C GLY A 171 -8.79 0.79 1.78
N TRP A 172 -9.12 1.01 3.05
CA TRP A 172 -9.99 0.10 3.79
C TRP A 172 -10.90 0.86 4.75
N ASN A 173 -12.11 0.35 4.83
CA ASN A 173 -13.20 0.93 5.59
C ASN A 173 -13.24 0.30 6.98
N ILE A 174 -12.95 1.09 7.99
CA ILE A 174 -13.03 0.65 9.39
C ILE A 174 -14.43 0.93 9.96
N PRO A 175 -14.89 0.19 10.97
CA PRO A 175 -16.03 0.63 11.77
C PRO A 175 -15.80 2.05 12.28
N ALA A 176 -16.81 2.90 12.15
CA ALA A 176 -16.70 4.29 12.54
C ALA A 176 -16.22 4.43 14.00
N THR A 177 -15.11 5.11 14.19
CA THR A 177 -14.36 5.17 15.46
C THR A 177 -13.95 6.60 15.74
N THR A 178 -14.29 7.14 16.91
CA THR A 178 -13.87 8.50 17.30
C THR A 178 -12.39 8.58 17.61
N SER A 179 -11.83 7.55 18.27
CA SER A 179 -10.41 7.46 18.56
C SER A 179 -9.97 6.01 18.78
N ALA A 180 -8.69 5.73 18.61
CA ALA A 180 -8.09 4.44 18.93
C ALA A 180 -6.66 4.61 19.42
N SER A 181 -6.32 4.05 20.59
CA SER A 181 -4.94 4.05 21.09
C SER A 181 -4.04 3.02 20.39
N SER A 182 -4.64 2.01 19.76
CA SER A 182 -3.98 1.00 18.94
C SER A 182 -5.02 0.35 18.03
N LEU A 183 -4.80 0.40 16.73
CA LEU A 183 -5.61 -0.27 15.71
C LEU A 183 -4.66 -0.95 14.76
N LYS A 184 -4.80 -2.28 14.61
CA LYS A 184 -3.81 -3.09 13.91
C LYS A 184 -4.37 -3.67 12.63
N PHE A 185 -3.55 -3.58 11.56
CA PHE A 185 -3.84 -4.17 10.26
C PHE A 185 -2.64 -4.92 9.71
N ASP A 186 -2.92 -6.03 9.03
CA ASP A 186 -2.00 -6.68 8.11
C ASP A 186 -2.47 -6.37 6.68
N VAL A 187 -1.63 -5.65 5.92
CA VAL A 187 -1.89 -5.34 4.52
C VAL A 187 -0.89 -6.11 3.67
N THR A 188 -1.38 -7.12 2.96
CA THR A 188 -0.54 -7.96 2.09
C THR A 188 -0.78 -7.59 0.63
N MET A 189 0.28 -7.58 -0.18
CA MET A 189 0.21 -7.31 -1.60
C MET A 189 1.42 -7.92 -2.34
N THR A 190 1.29 -8.09 -3.64
CA THR A 190 2.39 -8.42 -4.55
C THR A 190 2.72 -7.21 -5.42
N MET A 191 3.95 -6.71 -5.31
CA MET A 191 4.47 -5.61 -6.13
C MET A 191 5.22 -6.17 -7.33
N GLN A 192 4.81 -5.78 -8.53
CA GLN A 192 5.35 -6.28 -9.79
C GLN A 192 6.21 -5.22 -10.49
N GLY A 193 7.26 -5.68 -11.17
CA GLY A 193 8.16 -4.81 -11.95
C GLY A 193 9.19 -4.04 -11.13
N VAL A 194 9.32 -4.30 -9.83
CA VAL A 194 10.28 -3.62 -8.93
C VAL A 194 11.70 -4.19 -9.02
N THR A 195 11.88 -5.30 -9.72
CA THR A 195 13.17 -5.98 -9.87
C THR A 195 13.65 -5.90 -11.30
N THR A 196 14.89 -5.47 -11.50
CA THR A 196 15.59 -5.54 -12.79
C THR A 196 16.58 -6.68 -12.77
N ALA A 197 16.44 -7.64 -13.70
CA ALA A 197 17.32 -8.77 -13.84
C ALA A 197 18.41 -8.49 -14.89
N TYR A 198 19.65 -8.78 -14.55
CA TYR A 198 20.82 -8.78 -15.44
C TYR A 198 21.33 -10.22 -15.62
N GLN A 199 22.36 -10.42 -16.42
CA GLN A 199 22.88 -11.76 -16.70
C GLN A 199 23.44 -12.49 -15.46
N ASP A 200 23.95 -11.75 -14.50
CA ASP A 200 24.68 -12.25 -13.33
C ASP A 200 24.12 -11.74 -12.00
N VAL A 201 23.28 -10.70 -12.02
CA VAL A 201 22.70 -10.09 -10.83
C VAL A 201 21.24 -9.68 -11.06
N ALA A 202 20.48 -9.58 -9.99
CA ALA A 202 19.20 -8.91 -9.98
C ALA A 202 19.26 -7.75 -8.97
N THR A 203 18.73 -6.61 -9.37
CA THR A 203 18.62 -5.45 -8.48
C THR A 203 17.15 -5.14 -8.25
N PHE A 204 16.78 -4.76 -7.04
CA PHE A 204 15.49 -4.16 -6.78
C PHE A 204 15.66 -2.88 -6.00
N GLN A 205 14.69 -1.99 -6.17
CA GLN A 205 14.68 -0.71 -5.50
C GLN A 205 13.28 -0.53 -4.91
N TRP A 206 13.24 -0.47 -3.59
CA TRP A 206 12.00 -0.26 -2.85
C TRP A 206 12.24 0.66 -1.67
N GLU A 207 11.40 1.70 -1.58
CA GLU A 207 11.40 2.66 -0.50
C GLU A 207 10.09 2.51 0.28
N PRO A 208 10.12 1.90 1.47
CA PRO A 208 8.90 1.65 2.25
C PRO A 208 8.23 2.93 2.74
N LEU A 209 8.97 4.01 2.83
CA LEU A 209 8.51 5.32 3.29
C LEU A 209 8.93 6.39 2.29
N GLY A 210 7.96 6.99 1.62
CA GLY A 210 8.23 8.10 0.71
C GLY A 210 8.74 9.35 1.45
N VAL A 211 9.57 10.14 0.78
CA VAL A 211 10.11 11.41 1.31
C VAL A 211 9.03 12.45 1.66
N SER A 212 7.83 12.27 1.14
CA SER A 212 6.67 13.12 1.41
C SER A 212 5.82 12.63 2.59
N ASN A 213 6.21 11.53 3.25
CA ASN A 213 5.48 11.05 4.41
C ASN A 213 5.55 12.07 5.55
N GLN A 214 4.40 12.58 5.95
CA GLN A 214 4.25 13.53 7.08
C GLN A 214 3.63 12.88 8.32
N ILE A 215 3.27 11.59 8.23
CA ILE A 215 2.67 10.88 9.35
C ILE A 215 3.78 10.49 10.34
N PRO A 216 3.66 10.86 11.61
CA PRO A 216 4.63 10.44 12.62
C PRO A 216 4.68 8.92 12.75
N ILE A 217 5.90 8.37 12.81
CA ILE A 217 6.13 6.93 12.95
C ILE A 217 7.04 6.70 14.17
N GLY A 218 6.57 5.90 15.11
CA GLY A 218 7.32 5.56 16.32
C GLY A 218 8.45 4.58 16.04
N LYS A 219 8.18 3.51 15.27
CA LYS A 219 9.16 2.48 14.91
C LYS A 219 8.87 1.87 13.55
N VAL A 220 9.92 1.62 12.78
CA VAL A 220 9.91 0.84 11.52
C VAL A 220 10.89 -0.32 11.64
N THR A 221 10.50 -1.52 11.19
CA THR A 221 11.37 -2.71 11.10
C THR A 221 11.11 -3.48 9.82
#